data_a6b48f47dd0f6f23d71d0ff912e0d2ac
#
_entry.id   a6b48f47dd0f6f23d71d0ff912e0d2ac
#
_cell.length_a   1.000
_cell.length_b   1.000
_cell.length_c   1.000
_cell.angle_alpha   90.00
_cell.angle_beta   90.00
_cell.angle_gamma   90.00
#
_symmetry.space_group_name_H-M   'P 1'
#
loop_
_entity.id
_entity.type
_entity.pdbx_description
1 polymer ?
#
loop_
_entity_poly.entity_id
_entity_poly.type
_entity_poly.pdbx_seq_one_letter_code
_entity_poly.pdbx_strand_id
1 'polypeptide(L)'
;MARARNIKPGFFKNEELGAIPMGARLLFVGMWTLADREGRLEDRPARIAAEVFPYDREICVSTVSNWIDALAGFVTRYTVNGGKYIAINNFAKHQTPHVKEQASTIPAPYLHPLIL
;
A
#
# COMPACT_ATOMS: atom_id res chain seq x y z
N MET A 1 10.04 4.40 6.98
CA MET A 1 9.68 5.65 7.65
C MET A 1 8.48 6.28 6.97
N ALA A 2 7.52 6.69 7.77
CA ALA A 2 6.28 7.25 7.22
C ALA A 2 6.51 8.66 6.67
N ARG A 3 5.73 9.00 5.63
CA ARG A 3 5.85 10.29 4.92
C ARG A 3 4.48 10.87 4.66
N ALA A 4 4.43 12.19 4.53
CA ALA A 4 3.20 12.86 4.14
C ALA A 4 2.86 12.50 2.68
N ARG A 5 1.57 12.34 2.40
CA ARG A 5 1.07 12.06 1.06
C ARG A 5 -0.20 12.88 0.81
N ASN A 6 -0.56 13.02 -0.44
CA ASN A 6 -1.74 13.77 -0.85
C ASN A 6 -2.98 12.88 -0.92
N ILE A 7 -4.13 13.43 -0.50
CA ILE A 7 -5.42 12.78 -0.68
C ILE A 7 -6.25 13.67 -1.60
N LYS A 8 -6.61 13.16 -2.76
CA LYS A 8 -7.44 13.89 -3.71
C LYS A 8 -8.92 13.62 -3.47
N PRO A 9 -9.80 14.57 -3.74
CA PRO A 9 -11.24 14.37 -3.52
C PRO A 9 -11.81 13.13 -4.20
N GLY A 10 -11.28 12.76 -5.35
CA GLY A 10 -11.72 11.58 -6.08
C GLY A 10 -11.58 10.27 -5.29
N PHE A 11 -10.69 10.23 -4.31
CA PHE A 11 -10.55 9.06 -3.45
C PHE A 11 -11.87 8.73 -2.77
N PHE A 12 -12.56 9.75 -2.25
CA PHE A 12 -13.81 9.54 -1.51
C PHE A 12 -15.00 9.21 -2.42
N LYS A 13 -14.90 9.54 -3.69
CA LYS A 13 -15.98 9.36 -4.66
C LYS A 13 -15.82 8.13 -5.53
N ASN A 14 -14.76 7.37 -5.35
CA ASN A 14 -14.52 6.15 -6.11
C ASN A 14 -15.49 5.07 -5.65
N GLU A 15 -16.31 4.56 -6.59
CA GLU A 15 -17.33 3.57 -6.28
C GLU A 15 -16.77 2.26 -5.77
N GLU A 16 -15.66 1.83 -6.35
CA GLU A 16 -15.04 0.57 -5.95
C GLU A 16 -14.47 0.66 -4.54
N LEU A 17 -13.85 1.79 -4.20
CA LEU A 17 -13.37 2.02 -2.83
C LEU A 17 -14.54 2.15 -1.87
N GLY A 18 -15.62 2.77 -2.31
CA GLY A 18 -16.83 2.89 -1.49
C GLY A 18 -17.47 1.56 -1.16
N ALA A 19 -17.20 0.53 -1.92
CA ALA A 19 -17.79 -0.79 -1.73
C ALA A 19 -17.03 -1.66 -0.72
N ILE A 20 -15.80 -1.25 -0.32
CA ILE A 20 -15.04 -2.01 0.66
C ILE A 20 -15.17 -1.38 2.04
N PRO A 21 -14.84 -2.13 3.12
CA PRO A 21 -14.98 -1.59 4.48
C PRO A 21 -14.21 -0.29 4.69
N MET A 22 -14.77 0.56 5.53
CA MET A 22 -14.14 1.85 5.86
C MET A 22 -12.72 1.67 6.38
N GLY A 23 -12.50 0.63 7.20
CA GLY A 23 -11.17 0.33 7.70
C GLY A 23 -10.17 -0.01 6.59
N ALA A 24 -10.64 -0.67 5.54
CA ALA A 24 -9.79 -1.00 4.41
C ALA A 24 -9.39 0.27 3.64
N ARG A 25 -10.29 1.23 3.53
CA ARG A 25 -9.96 2.52 2.90
C ARG A 25 -8.95 3.29 3.73
N LEU A 26 -9.12 3.29 5.04
CA LEU A 26 -8.16 3.94 5.93
C LEU A 26 -6.80 3.24 5.85
N LEU A 27 -6.80 1.92 5.82
CA LEU A 27 -5.58 1.15 5.62
C LEU A 27 -4.87 1.55 4.33
N PHE A 28 -5.63 1.71 3.25
CA PHE A 28 -5.07 2.08 1.95
C PHE A 28 -4.31 3.41 2.05
N VAL A 29 -4.95 4.43 2.62
CA VAL A 29 -4.31 5.74 2.82
C VAL A 29 -3.08 5.60 3.72
N GLY A 30 -3.19 4.81 4.78
CA GLY A 30 -2.06 4.56 5.67
C GLY A 30 -0.87 3.94 4.94
N MET A 31 -1.14 3.01 4.04
CA MET A 31 -0.07 2.37 3.27
C MET A 31 0.65 3.37 2.36
N TRP A 32 -0.03 4.40 1.87
CA TRP A 32 0.65 5.44 1.08
C TRP A 32 1.76 6.10 1.88
N THR A 33 1.53 6.32 3.17
CA THR A 33 2.52 6.97 4.03
C THR A 33 3.69 6.04 4.36
N LEU A 34 3.48 4.73 4.29
CA LEU A 34 4.52 3.74 4.57
C LEU A 34 5.31 3.36 3.33
N ALA A 35 4.74 3.56 2.15
CA ALA A 35 5.37 3.21 0.89
C ALA A 35 6.58 4.10 0.60
N ASP A 36 7.52 3.56 -0.17
CA ASP A 36 8.65 4.35 -0.66
C ASP A 36 8.21 5.25 -1.82
N ARG A 37 9.16 5.95 -2.43
CA ARG A 37 8.82 6.92 -3.47
C ARG A 37 8.22 6.28 -4.73
N GLU A 38 8.39 4.99 -4.90
CA GLU A 38 7.80 4.26 -6.02
C GLU A 38 6.46 3.63 -5.68
N GLY A 39 5.99 3.81 -4.44
CA GLY A 39 4.75 3.21 -3.99
C GLY A 39 4.88 1.76 -3.55
N ARG A 40 6.07 1.34 -3.15
CA ARG A 40 6.34 -0.03 -2.74
C ARG A 40 6.61 -0.13 -1.25
N LEU A 41 6.12 -1.19 -0.63
CA LEU A 41 6.39 -1.45 0.79
C LEU A 41 6.46 -2.96 1.00
N GLU A 42 7.03 -3.36 2.15
CA GLU A 42 7.05 -4.77 2.50
C GLU A 42 5.66 -5.26 2.90
N ASP A 43 5.33 -6.47 2.48
CA ASP A 43 4.04 -7.08 2.82
C ASP A 43 4.17 -7.76 4.20
N ARG A 44 4.03 -6.96 5.23
CA ARG A 44 4.09 -7.40 6.62
C ARG A 44 2.85 -6.90 7.35
N PRO A 45 1.74 -7.64 7.29
CA PRO A 45 0.47 -7.18 7.88
C PRO A 45 0.55 -6.78 9.35
N ALA A 46 1.34 -7.50 10.15
CA ALA A 46 1.49 -7.14 11.56
C ALA A 46 2.16 -5.78 11.75
N ARG A 47 3.19 -5.51 10.96
CA ARG A 47 3.88 -4.22 11.03
C ARG A 47 3.00 -3.10 10.49
N ILE A 48 2.29 -3.36 9.39
CA ILE A 48 1.37 -2.38 8.82
C ILE A 48 0.28 -2.04 9.83
N ALA A 49 -0.28 -3.05 10.50
CA ALA A 49 -1.29 -2.82 11.54
C ALA A 49 -0.75 -1.95 12.67
N ALA A 50 0.48 -2.20 13.11
CA ALA A 50 1.10 -1.43 14.18
C ALA A 50 1.32 0.02 13.79
N GLU A 51 1.56 0.30 12.52
CA GLU A 51 1.79 1.66 12.04
C GLU A 51 0.50 2.41 11.76
N VAL A 52 -0.51 1.72 11.22
CA VAL A 52 -1.75 2.38 10.78
C VAL A 52 -2.84 2.34 11.84
N PHE A 53 -2.88 1.27 12.63
CA PHE A 53 -3.90 1.08 13.66
C PHE A 53 -3.29 0.82 15.03
N PRO A 54 -2.40 1.71 15.52
CA PRO A 54 -1.69 1.44 16.79
C PRO A 54 -2.61 1.42 18.01
N TYR A 55 -3.80 2.00 17.91
CA TYR A 55 -4.73 2.09 19.03
C TYR A 55 -5.96 1.19 18.87
N ASP A 56 -6.07 0.46 17.77
CA ASP A 56 -7.27 -0.31 17.44
C ASP A 56 -7.03 -1.80 17.67
N ARG A 57 -7.08 -2.20 18.94
CA ARG A 57 -6.75 -3.57 19.34
C ARG A 57 -7.65 -4.63 18.73
N GLU A 58 -8.87 -4.24 18.34
CA GLU A 58 -9.82 -5.15 17.72
C GLU A 58 -9.44 -5.52 16.28
N ILE A 59 -8.53 -4.74 15.67
CA ILE A 59 -8.09 -4.99 14.30
C ILE A 59 -6.88 -5.93 14.35
N CYS A 60 -7.11 -7.20 14.03
CA CYS A 60 -6.06 -8.19 14.05
C CYS A 60 -5.31 -8.28 12.73
N VAL A 61 -4.19 -9.00 12.75
CA VAL A 61 -3.31 -9.15 11.59
C VAL A 61 -4.06 -9.75 10.40
N SER A 62 -4.91 -10.74 10.64
CA SER A 62 -5.67 -11.37 9.56
C SER A 62 -6.67 -10.41 8.93
N THR A 63 -7.26 -9.51 9.73
CA THR A 63 -8.16 -8.48 9.20
C THR A 63 -7.40 -7.56 8.25
N VAL A 64 -6.22 -7.12 8.66
CA VAL A 64 -5.39 -6.25 7.82
C VAL A 64 -5.03 -6.97 6.52
N SER A 65 -4.62 -8.23 6.59
CA SER A 65 -4.27 -8.98 5.40
C SER A 65 -5.49 -9.15 4.47
N ASN A 66 -6.67 -9.42 5.04
CA ASN A 66 -7.89 -9.54 4.24
C ASN A 66 -8.26 -8.21 3.58
N TRP A 67 -8.05 -7.11 4.28
CA TRP A 67 -8.32 -5.79 3.70
C TRP A 67 -7.35 -5.45 2.58
N ILE A 68 -6.09 -5.89 2.68
CA ILE A 68 -5.14 -5.71 1.58
C ILE A 68 -5.64 -6.48 0.36
N ASP A 69 -6.15 -7.71 0.56
CA ASP A 69 -6.73 -8.47 -0.54
C ASP A 69 -7.96 -7.77 -1.12
N ALA A 70 -8.77 -7.15 -0.28
CA ALA A 70 -9.94 -6.41 -0.75
C ALA A 70 -9.56 -5.19 -1.60
N LEU A 71 -8.33 -4.73 -1.47
CA LEU A 71 -7.81 -3.62 -2.28
C LEU A 71 -7.22 -4.08 -3.62
N ALA A 72 -7.46 -5.33 -4.01
CA ALA A 72 -7.01 -5.81 -5.32
C ALA A 72 -7.51 -4.87 -6.41
N GLY A 73 -6.64 -4.54 -7.36
CA GLY A 73 -6.96 -3.50 -8.35
C GLY A 73 -6.37 -2.15 -7.99
N PHE A 74 -6.23 -1.88 -6.69
CA PHE A 74 -5.57 -0.65 -6.20
C PHE A 74 -4.16 -0.93 -5.72
N VAL A 75 -3.92 -2.14 -5.24
CA VAL A 75 -2.58 -2.57 -4.84
C VAL A 75 -2.31 -3.95 -5.43
N THR A 76 -1.03 -4.28 -5.54
CA THR A 76 -0.58 -5.58 -6.03
C THR A 76 0.33 -6.20 -4.97
N ARG A 77 -0.05 -7.38 -4.49
CA ARG A 77 0.82 -8.18 -3.60
C ARG A 77 1.68 -9.08 -4.48
N TYR A 78 2.97 -9.13 -4.22
CA TYR A 78 3.88 -9.90 -5.07
C TYR A 78 5.07 -10.41 -4.27
N THR A 79 5.76 -11.39 -4.86
CA THR A 79 6.93 -12.01 -4.25
C THR A 79 8.10 -11.94 -5.22
N VAL A 80 9.26 -11.55 -4.73
CA VAL A 80 10.51 -11.56 -5.52
C VAL A 80 11.60 -12.15 -4.65
N ASN A 81 12.23 -13.21 -5.12
CA ASN A 81 13.33 -13.87 -4.41
C ASN A 81 13.00 -14.19 -2.95
N GLY A 82 11.77 -14.66 -2.70
CA GLY A 82 11.32 -15.01 -1.36
C GLY A 82 10.83 -13.85 -0.52
N GLY A 83 11.06 -12.62 -0.93
CA GLY A 83 10.55 -11.44 -0.24
C GLY A 83 9.12 -11.13 -0.68
N LYS A 84 8.28 -10.74 0.27
CA LYS A 84 6.89 -10.38 -0.01
C LYS A 84 6.72 -8.87 0.04
N TYR A 85 6.07 -8.32 -0.98
CA TYR A 85 5.94 -6.88 -1.14
C TYR A 85 4.56 -6.49 -1.60
N ILE A 86 4.26 -5.20 -1.46
CA ILE A 86 3.03 -4.59 -1.96
C ILE A 86 3.43 -3.38 -2.80
N ALA A 87 2.83 -3.27 -3.98
CA ALA A 87 2.97 -2.07 -4.81
C ALA A 87 1.62 -1.37 -4.89
N ILE A 88 1.61 -0.06 -4.67
CA ILE A 88 0.41 0.75 -4.84
C ILE A 88 0.32 1.11 -6.31
N ASN A 89 -0.75 0.64 -6.96
CA ASN A 89 -0.94 0.85 -8.39
C ASN A 89 -1.12 2.33 -8.70
N ASN A 90 -0.52 2.79 -9.79
CA ASN A 90 -0.64 4.17 -10.25
C ASN A 90 -0.16 5.21 -9.22
N PHE A 91 0.75 4.83 -8.35
CA PHE A 91 1.23 5.71 -7.28
C PHE A 91 1.75 7.04 -7.84
N ALA A 92 2.53 7.01 -8.91
CA ALA A 92 3.11 8.21 -9.52
C ALA A 92 2.07 9.16 -10.11
N LYS A 93 0.87 8.65 -10.44
CA LYS A 93 -0.20 9.51 -10.95
C LYS A 93 -0.86 10.32 -9.84
N HIS A 94 -0.78 9.87 -8.62
CA HIS A 94 -1.50 10.47 -7.50
C HIS A 94 -0.61 11.13 -6.46
N GLN A 95 0.68 10.81 -6.48
CA GLN A 95 1.62 11.33 -5.49
C GLN A 95 2.82 11.96 -6.19
N THR A 96 3.33 13.02 -5.57
CA THR A 96 4.51 13.70 -6.07
C THR A 96 5.55 13.68 -4.95
N PRO A 97 6.34 12.61 -4.85
CA PRO A 97 7.33 12.51 -3.77
C PRO A 97 8.35 13.64 -3.85
N HIS A 98 8.80 14.07 -2.69
CA HIS A 98 9.83 15.10 -2.63
C HIS A 98 11.08 14.58 -3.34
N VAL A 99 11.79 15.47 -4.03
CA VAL A 99 12.97 15.07 -4.82
C VAL A 99 14.06 14.45 -3.96
N LYS A 100 14.10 14.75 -2.68
CA LYS A 100 15.09 14.20 -1.75
C LYS A 100 14.67 12.87 -1.12
N GLU A 101 13.49 12.38 -1.41
CA GLU A 101 13.08 11.06 -0.93
C GLU A 101 14.00 10.01 -1.52
N GLN A 102 14.42 9.05 -0.68
CA GLN A 102 15.32 8.01 -1.14
C GLN A 102 14.72 7.19 -2.26
N ALA A 103 15.57 6.75 -3.18
CA ALA A 103 15.15 5.82 -4.21
C ALA A 103 14.66 4.52 -3.58
N SER A 104 13.76 3.83 -4.28
CA SER A 104 13.26 2.54 -3.82
C SER A 104 14.38 1.50 -3.79
N THR A 105 14.40 0.70 -2.72
CA THR A 105 15.27 -0.47 -2.64
C THR A 105 14.47 -1.75 -2.82
N ILE A 106 13.18 -1.65 -3.09
CA ILE A 106 12.28 -2.78 -3.25
C ILE A 106 12.13 -3.10 -4.72
N PRO A 107 12.26 -4.38 -5.13
CA PRO A 107 12.15 -4.74 -6.54
C PRO A 107 10.74 -4.52 -7.08
N ALA A 108 10.64 -4.20 -8.37
CA ALA A 108 9.36 -3.97 -9.02
C ALA A 108 8.57 -5.28 -9.15
N PRO A 109 7.23 -5.22 -9.15
CA PRO A 109 6.41 -6.42 -9.10
C PRO A 109 6.46 -7.31 -10.34
N TYR A 110 6.64 -6.71 -11.52
CA TYR A 110 6.61 -7.48 -12.75
C TYR A 110 8.00 -7.74 -13.30
N LEU A 111 9.00 -7.56 -12.49
CA LEU A 111 10.36 -7.74 -12.93
C LEU A 111 10.74 -9.20 -12.83
N HIS A 112 10.50 -9.96 -13.88
CA HIS A 112 11.03 -11.29 -13.92
C HIS A 112 11.38 -11.67 -15.35
N PRO A 113 12.38 -12.52 -15.50
CA PRO A 113 13.01 -12.78 -16.79
C PRO A 113 12.11 -13.48 -17.78
N LEU A 114 11.08 -14.12 -17.31
CA LEU A 114 10.23 -14.86 -18.21
C LEU A 114 9.38 -14.01 -19.09
N ILE A 115 9.35 -12.77 -18.82
CA ILE A 115 8.70 -11.84 -19.70
C ILE A 115 9.44 -11.78 -21.03
N LEU A 116 10.61 -12.25 -21.02
CA LEU A 116 11.44 -12.27 -22.20
C LEU A 116 10.98 -13.30 -23.21
#